data_82037c90fe13f69b653210d8cba23044
#
_entry.id   82037c90fe13f69b653210d8cba23044
#
_cell.length_a   1.000
_cell.length_b   1.000
_cell.length_c   1.000
_cell.angle_alpha   90.00
_cell.angle_beta   90.00
_cell.angle_gamma   90.00
#
_symmetry.space_group_name_H-M   'P 1'
#
loop_
_entity.id
_entity.type
_entity.pdbx_description
1 polymer ?
#
loop_
_entity_poly.entity_id
_entity_poly.type
_entity_poly.pdbx_seq_one_letter_code
_entity_poly.pdbx_strand_id
1 'polypeptide(L)'
;KKDEILANFADADGILLGTCTINGDALPIIWDLSINLNPIVHGGKIVSAFGSYGWSGEGVDNIMDRLHQLRMKVIDGFKIKFRASESETQAAIDFGKLFANSLLTGKVPARKKETGAALTAEELNPSGKVVLWRCIICGEVYPGVLPPEVCPACGVGSDLFEIYEEEVINFKSTADEKFVIVGGGVAAVTAANAIRVRNEVASITMISAESSYPYYRPALSDLIVKDVPAQEFNLNPENWYTENHINVQLNTKVTALNVDEKVLTLEDGSTVAYDKLILATGTSNFIPPIPGTEAEGIFSIKYKTDALALRNYAKGKQNAVIIGGGVLGLEAADALQELGLNITVLEVADRLMPRQLDESTSSFISNILAERKIDVRTGVQVQEIINSNGQVSGVKLADETINADVVVISAGVRANTQLATMANIETNHGIVVNNQMQTSVADIYACGDVAEFEGISTNLWAPAIDQGKVAGINAVGDHAEFSNKVEPLSLIAFDTEVFAMGTYPTENIEEYQILLDSNAKTGHFKKLYFKEDELVYGVLFKDISKASVLLTGVRNGDDYATVVSKLYR
;
A
#
# COMPACT_ATOMS: atom_id res chain seq x y z
N LYS A 1 -44.46 13.75 -27.44
CA LYS A 1 -43.04 13.95 -27.80
C LYS A 1 -42.10 13.39 -26.74
N LYS A 2 -42.15 13.85 -25.46
CA LYS A 2 -41.31 13.27 -24.36
C LYS A 2 -41.76 11.85 -24.02
N ASP A 3 -43.05 11.66 -23.81
CA ASP A 3 -43.64 10.36 -23.49
C ASP A 3 -43.42 9.33 -24.62
N GLU A 4 -43.39 9.77 -25.86
CA GLU A 4 -43.08 8.93 -27.01
C GLU A 4 -41.59 8.50 -27.01
N ILE A 5 -40.67 9.40 -26.64
CA ILE A 5 -39.25 9.07 -26.51
C ILE A 5 -39.04 8.07 -25.35
N LEU A 6 -39.71 8.29 -24.23
CA LEU A 6 -39.59 7.37 -23.06
C LEU A 6 -40.24 6.00 -23.36
N ALA A 7 -41.34 5.96 -24.14
CA ALA A 7 -41.90 4.69 -24.61
C ALA A 7 -40.91 3.95 -25.53
N ASN A 8 -40.28 4.64 -26.47
CA ASN A 8 -39.26 4.05 -27.33
C ASN A 8 -38.05 3.56 -26.55
N PHE A 9 -37.67 4.22 -25.44
CA PHE A 9 -36.61 3.75 -24.57
C PHE A 9 -36.95 2.43 -23.87
N ALA A 10 -38.24 2.21 -23.56
CA ALA A 10 -38.68 0.95 -22.97
C ALA A 10 -38.52 -0.24 -23.93
N ASP A 11 -38.71 -0.02 -25.22
CA ASP A 11 -38.63 -1.05 -26.27
C ASP A 11 -37.20 -1.22 -26.85
N ALA A 12 -36.32 -0.24 -26.67
CA ALA A 12 -34.97 -0.28 -27.23
C ALA A 12 -34.04 -1.26 -26.51
N ASP A 13 -33.17 -1.94 -27.26
CA ASP A 13 -32.12 -2.80 -26.71
C ASP A 13 -30.96 -2.00 -26.07
N GLY A 14 -30.76 -0.77 -26.55
CA GLY A 14 -29.79 0.17 -26.02
C GLY A 14 -30.16 1.63 -26.20
N ILE A 15 -29.60 2.50 -25.37
CA ILE A 15 -29.90 3.93 -25.33
C ILE A 15 -28.58 4.71 -25.41
N LEU A 16 -28.51 5.64 -26.37
CA LEU A 16 -27.38 6.53 -26.54
C LEU A 16 -27.85 7.99 -26.41
N LEU A 17 -27.39 8.68 -25.34
CA LEU A 17 -27.79 10.06 -25.05
C LEU A 17 -26.73 11.04 -25.56
N GLY A 18 -27.15 11.96 -26.44
CA GLY A 18 -26.27 13.03 -26.94
C GLY A 18 -26.48 14.33 -26.18
N THR A 19 -25.43 14.97 -25.69
CA THR A 19 -25.49 16.28 -25.02
C THR A 19 -24.28 17.14 -25.38
N CYS A 20 -24.40 18.46 -25.14
CA CYS A 20 -23.22 19.33 -25.03
C CYS A 20 -23.11 19.84 -23.59
N THR A 21 -21.93 20.30 -23.22
CA THR A 21 -21.71 20.88 -21.89
C THR A 21 -22.04 22.37 -21.91
N ILE A 22 -22.95 22.79 -21.03
CA ILE A 22 -23.32 24.19 -20.81
C ILE A 22 -23.27 24.46 -19.31
N ASN A 23 -22.53 25.47 -18.89
CA ASN A 23 -22.33 25.82 -17.48
C ASN A 23 -21.87 24.63 -16.61
N GLY A 24 -20.97 23.80 -17.13
CA GLY A 24 -20.44 22.64 -16.40
C GLY A 24 -21.43 21.45 -16.32
N ASP A 25 -22.51 21.44 -17.10
CA ASP A 25 -23.53 20.39 -17.03
C ASP A 25 -24.12 20.02 -18.41
N ALA A 26 -24.87 18.93 -18.46
CA ALA A 26 -25.61 18.48 -19.61
C ALA A 26 -26.81 19.39 -19.89
N LEU A 27 -27.31 19.34 -21.13
CA LEU A 27 -28.51 20.08 -21.50
C LEU A 27 -29.70 19.71 -20.60
N PRO A 28 -30.50 20.69 -20.14
CA PRO A 28 -31.68 20.44 -19.30
C PRO A 28 -32.66 19.41 -19.87
N ILE A 29 -32.81 19.35 -21.19
CA ILE A 29 -33.67 18.37 -21.84
C ILE A 29 -33.17 16.95 -21.72
N ILE A 30 -31.84 16.75 -21.68
CA ILE A 30 -31.23 15.42 -21.48
C ILE A 30 -31.35 15.00 -20.02
N TRP A 31 -31.19 15.94 -19.08
CA TRP A 31 -31.51 15.71 -17.68
C TRP A 31 -32.96 15.30 -17.47
N ASP A 32 -33.91 16.04 -18.10
CA ASP A 32 -35.32 15.72 -17.98
C ASP A 32 -35.66 14.33 -18.55
N LEU A 33 -35.01 13.89 -19.62
CA LEU A 33 -35.13 12.50 -20.10
C LEU A 33 -34.55 11.51 -19.12
N SER A 34 -33.33 11.75 -18.62
CA SER A 34 -32.62 10.81 -17.71
C SER A 34 -33.31 10.63 -16.35
N ILE A 35 -33.95 11.70 -15.82
CA ILE A 35 -34.72 11.64 -14.57
C ILE A 35 -35.95 10.72 -14.70
N ASN A 36 -36.54 10.62 -15.89
CA ASN A 36 -37.73 9.81 -16.15
C ASN A 36 -37.38 8.34 -16.48
N LEU A 37 -36.10 7.98 -16.60
CA LEU A 37 -35.70 6.60 -16.74
C LEU A 37 -35.90 5.86 -15.40
N ASN A 38 -36.48 4.67 -15.48
CA ASN A 38 -36.82 3.84 -14.31
C ASN A 38 -35.96 2.56 -14.31
N PRO A 39 -35.23 2.23 -13.23
CA PRO A 39 -34.38 1.04 -13.17
C PRO A 39 -35.16 -0.29 -13.30
N ILE A 40 -36.48 -0.31 -13.02
CA ILE A 40 -37.30 -1.52 -13.18
C ILE A 40 -37.64 -1.77 -14.66
N VAL A 41 -37.95 -0.70 -15.41
CA VAL A 41 -38.34 -0.79 -16.83
C VAL A 41 -37.14 -0.77 -17.77
N HIS A 42 -36.12 0.05 -17.44
CA HIS A 42 -34.98 0.32 -18.31
C HIS A 42 -33.69 -0.35 -17.82
N GLY A 43 -33.68 -0.93 -16.63
CA GLY A 43 -32.52 -1.62 -16.05
C GLY A 43 -31.99 -2.76 -16.93
N GLY A 44 -30.68 -2.97 -16.93
CA GLY A 44 -30.03 -4.02 -17.71
C GLY A 44 -29.83 -3.71 -19.20
N LYS A 45 -30.36 -2.58 -19.72
CA LYS A 45 -30.12 -2.11 -21.08
C LYS A 45 -28.69 -1.60 -21.23
N ILE A 46 -28.16 -1.71 -22.44
CA ILE A 46 -26.84 -1.16 -22.78
C ILE A 46 -26.99 0.32 -23.11
N VAL A 47 -26.25 1.16 -22.40
CA VAL A 47 -26.39 2.62 -22.51
C VAL A 47 -25.06 3.32 -22.55
N SER A 48 -25.03 4.50 -23.14
CA SER A 48 -23.89 5.42 -23.08
C SER A 48 -24.35 6.86 -23.34
N ALA A 49 -23.43 7.81 -23.15
CA ALA A 49 -23.62 9.19 -23.53
C ALA A 49 -22.48 9.69 -24.43
N PHE A 50 -22.78 10.66 -25.29
CA PHE A 50 -21.75 11.31 -26.10
C PHE A 50 -22.01 12.80 -26.19
N GLY A 51 -20.96 13.58 -26.47
CA GLY A 51 -21.19 15.00 -26.61
C GLY A 51 -19.98 15.84 -26.99
N SER A 52 -20.23 17.12 -27.22
CA SER A 52 -19.20 18.10 -27.50
C SER A 52 -19.10 19.13 -26.37
N TYR A 53 -17.90 19.68 -26.18
CA TYR A 53 -17.64 20.71 -25.19
C TYR A 53 -16.62 21.74 -25.69
N GLY A 54 -16.72 22.96 -25.15
CA GLY A 54 -15.79 24.05 -25.47
C GLY A 54 -14.71 24.23 -24.39
N TRP A 55 -15.04 23.96 -23.13
CA TRP A 55 -14.21 24.30 -21.99
C TRP A 55 -13.87 23.09 -21.11
N SER A 56 -14.81 22.42 -20.47
CA SER A 56 -14.58 21.44 -19.44
C SER A 56 -15.17 20.04 -19.71
N GLY A 57 -16.36 19.91 -20.28
CA GLY A 57 -16.89 18.62 -20.78
C GLY A 57 -17.65 17.74 -19.78
N GLU A 58 -18.07 18.25 -18.62
CA GLU A 58 -18.75 17.50 -17.54
C GLU A 58 -20.15 17.00 -17.93
N GLY A 59 -20.78 17.62 -18.92
CA GLY A 59 -22.16 17.28 -19.32
C GLY A 59 -22.35 15.81 -19.70
N VAL A 60 -21.36 15.18 -20.33
CA VAL A 60 -21.39 13.74 -20.63
C VAL A 60 -21.20 12.92 -19.35
N ASP A 61 -20.24 13.29 -18.52
CA ASP A 61 -19.91 12.56 -17.29
C ASP A 61 -21.08 12.54 -16.32
N ASN A 62 -21.75 13.69 -16.14
CA ASN A 62 -22.93 13.82 -15.29
C ASN A 62 -24.08 12.91 -15.75
N ILE A 63 -24.29 12.77 -17.05
CA ILE A 63 -25.27 11.83 -17.58
C ILE A 63 -24.83 10.38 -17.40
N MET A 64 -23.55 10.08 -17.59
CA MET A 64 -22.99 8.74 -17.37
C MET A 64 -23.19 8.28 -15.93
N ASP A 65 -22.90 9.13 -14.94
CA ASP A 65 -23.13 8.84 -13.52
C ASP A 65 -24.60 8.56 -13.22
N ARG A 66 -25.51 9.32 -13.86
CA ARG A 66 -26.94 9.06 -13.74
C ARG A 66 -27.34 7.70 -14.31
N LEU A 67 -26.80 7.29 -15.44
CA LEU A 67 -27.07 6.00 -16.08
C LEU A 67 -26.56 4.82 -15.21
N HIS A 68 -25.42 4.99 -14.54
CA HIS A 68 -24.93 4.01 -13.57
C HIS A 68 -25.87 3.85 -12.37
N GLN A 69 -26.38 4.95 -11.81
CA GLN A 69 -27.37 4.90 -10.70
C GLN A 69 -28.64 4.13 -11.06
N LEU A 70 -28.99 4.06 -12.34
CA LEU A 70 -30.15 3.37 -12.85
C LEU A 70 -29.92 1.87 -13.10
N ARG A 71 -28.81 1.30 -12.67
CA ARG A 71 -28.43 -0.12 -12.82
C ARG A 71 -28.44 -0.61 -14.28
N MET A 72 -28.06 0.28 -15.19
CA MET A 72 -27.90 -0.03 -16.61
C MET A 72 -26.51 -0.62 -16.88
N LYS A 73 -26.35 -1.31 -18.00
CA LYS A 73 -25.05 -1.74 -18.52
C LYS A 73 -24.41 -0.56 -19.27
N VAL A 74 -23.53 0.17 -18.61
CA VAL A 74 -23.01 1.43 -19.12
C VAL A 74 -21.68 1.20 -19.85
N ILE A 75 -21.57 1.70 -21.09
CA ILE A 75 -20.33 1.83 -21.85
C ILE A 75 -19.81 3.24 -21.62
N ASP A 76 -18.50 3.40 -21.39
CA ASP A 76 -17.88 4.71 -21.17
C ASP A 76 -18.28 5.72 -22.23
N GLY A 77 -18.54 6.96 -21.80
CA GLY A 77 -19.02 8.04 -22.64
C GLY A 77 -17.95 8.53 -23.63
N PHE A 78 -18.40 9.17 -24.70
CA PHE A 78 -17.50 9.74 -25.69
C PHE A 78 -17.62 11.27 -25.75
N LYS A 79 -16.49 11.98 -25.67
CA LYS A 79 -16.43 13.44 -25.65
C LYS A 79 -15.53 13.98 -26.75
N ILE A 80 -15.93 15.07 -27.40
CA ILE A 80 -15.14 15.78 -28.41
C ILE A 80 -15.01 17.25 -28.02
N LYS A 81 -13.81 17.80 -28.09
CA LYS A 81 -13.60 19.23 -27.91
C LYS A 81 -13.99 19.98 -29.21
N PHE A 82 -14.84 20.92 -29.08
CA PHE A 82 -15.52 21.83 -30.04
C PHE A 82 -15.33 21.62 -31.58
N ARG A 83 -14.16 21.19 -32.06
CA ARG A 83 -13.92 20.88 -33.48
C ARG A 83 -13.09 19.61 -33.57
N ALA A 84 -13.73 18.55 -34.04
CA ALA A 84 -13.09 17.24 -34.14
C ALA A 84 -11.88 17.26 -35.07
N SER A 85 -10.77 16.70 -34.60
CA SER A 85 -9.63 16.32 -35.41
C SER A 85 -9.92 15.02 -36.19
N GLU A 86 -9.04 14.64 -37.11
CA GLU A 86 -9.17 13.34 -37.80
C GLU A 86 -9.10 12.15 -36.83
N SER A 87 -8.22 12.22 -35.84
CA SER A 87 -8.11 11.20 -34.82
C SER A 87 -9.35 11.09 -33.93
N GLU A 88 -9.95 12.22 -33.53
CA GLU A 88 -11.21 12.24 -32.78
C GLU A 88 -12.40 11.75 -33.61
N THR A 89 -12.38 12.01 -34.89
CA THR A 89 -13.39 11.47 -35.84
C THR A 89 -13.26 9.93 -35.92
N GLN A 90 -12.05 9.40 -35.98
CA GLN A 90 -11.82 7.96 -35.96
C GLN A 90 -12.23 7.35 -34.61
N ALA A 91 -11.93 8.00 -33.48
CA ALA A 91 -12.35 7.59 -32.14
C ALA A 91 -13.89 7.56 -31.99
N ALA A 92 -14.62 8.53 -32.60
CA ALA A 92 -16.08 8.51 -32.65
C ALA A 92 -16.62 7.28 -33.40
N ILE A 93 -16.00 6.93 -34.51
CA ILE A 93 -16.35 5.74 -35.30
C ILE A 93 -16.14 4.48 -34.48
N ASP A 94 -15.01 4.40 -33.77
CA ASP A 94 -14.66 3.22 -32.97
C ASP A 94 -15.56 3.10 -31.72
N PHE A 95 -15.93 4.22 -31.10
CA PHE A 95 -16.97 4.26 -30.07
C PHE A 95 -18.32 3.72 -30.57
N GLY A 96 -18.75 4.15 -31.75
CA GLY A 96 -19.98 3.63 -32.38
C GLY A 96 -19.93 2.14 -32.65
N LYS A 97 -18.79 1.62 -33.12
CA LYS A 97 -18.57 0.18 -33.33
C LYS A 97 -18.60 -0.59 -31.99
N LEU A 98 -17.97 -0.05 -30.95
CA LEU A 98 -17.97 -0.63 -29.61
C LEU A 98 -19.39 -0.75 -29.07
N PHE A 99 -20.17 0.32 -29.17
CA PHE A 99 -21.56 0.34 -28.74
C PHE A 99 -22.41 -0.70 -29.49
N ALA A 100 -22.30 -0.74 -30.82
CA ALA A 100 -22.99 -1.73 -31.65
C ALA A 100 -22.59 -3.18 -31.32
N ASN A 101 -21.29 -3.45 -31.15
CA ASN A 101 -20.81 -4.78 -30.77
C ASN A 101 -21.30 -5.21 -29.36
N SER A 102 -21.39 -4.27 -28.44
CA SER A 102 -21.92 -4.52 -27.10
C SER A 102 -23.41 -4.88 -27.14
N LEU A 103 -24.18 -4.23 -28.01
CA LEU A 103 -25.59 -4.61 -28.26
C LEU A 103 -25.70 -6.03 -28.82
N LEU A 104 -24.89 -6.38 -29.81
CA LEU A 104 -24.91 -7.72 -30.42
C LEU A 104 -24.49 -8.84 -29.47
N THR A 105 -23.56 -8.57 -28.58
CA THR A 105 -22.97 -9.57 -27.67
C THR A 105 -23.61 -9.60 -26.28
N GLY A 106 -24.35 -8.56 -25.92
CA GLY A 106 -24.88 -8.37 -24.56
C GLY A 106 -23.82 -8.07 -23.49
N LYS A 107 -22.55 -7.92 -23.91
CA LYS A 107 -21.40 -7.64 -23.05
C LYS A 107 -20.97 -6.20 -23.18
N VAL A 108 -20.74 -5.54 -22.05
CA VAL A 108 -20.09 -4.22 -21.99
C VAL A 108 -18.65 -4.42 -21.51
N PRO A 109 -17.69 -3.61 -22.01
CA PRO A 109 -16.34 -3.59 -21.44
C PRO A 109 -16.40 -3.33 -19.94
N ALA A 110 -15.45 -3.90 -19.18
CA ALA A 110 -15.26 -3.50 -17.79
C ALA A 110 -15.01 -1.97 -17.77
N ARG A 111 -15.65 -1.27 -16.85
CA ARG A 111 -15.44 0.18 -16.66
C ARG A 111 -13.95 0.43 -16.50
N LYS A 112 -13.36 1.23 -17.41
CA LYS A 112 -12.09 1.85 -17.10
C LYS A 112 -12.37 2.79 -15.93
N LYS A 113 -11.74 2.57 -14.77
CA LYS A 113 -11.70 3.60 -13.72
C LYS A 113 -11.17 4.85 -14.41
N GLU A 114 -11.91 5.94 -14.43
CA GLU A 114 -11.38 7.25 -14.80
C GLU A 114 -10.38 7.63 -13.70
N THR A 115 -9.14 7.25 -13.89
CA THR A 115 -8.02 7.96 -13.31
C THR A 115 -8.05 9.35 -13.94
N GLY A 116 -8.04 10.39 -13.14
CA GLY A 116 -7.97 11.78 -13.64
C GLY A 116 -6.91 11.87 -14.72
N ALA A 117 -7.07 12.77 -15.71
CA ALA A 117 -6.33 12.79 -16.98
C ALA A 117 -4.93 12.19 -16.83
N ALA A 118 -4.81 10.91 -17.17
CA ALA A 118 -3.52 10.22 -17.10
C ALA A 118 -2.57 10.98 -18.02
N LEU A 119 -1.38 11.28 -17.55
CA LEU A 119 -0.31 11.81 -18.38
C LEU A 119 -0.24 10.97 -19.65
N THR A 120 -0.12 11.61 -20.81
CA THR A 120 -0.01 10.90 -22.08
C THR A 120 1.22 10.01 -22.07
N ALA A 121 1.26 8.98 -22.90
CA ALA A 121 2.45 8.12 -23.03
C ALA A 121 3.72 8.93 -23.32
N GLU A 122 3.61 10.04 -24.09
CA GLU A 122 4.70 10.95 -24.38
C GLU A 122 5.10 11.81 -23.17
N GLU A 123 4.16 12.17 -22.31
CA GLU A 123 4.44 12.91 -21.06
C GLU A 123 5.05 11.99 -19.99
N LEU A 124 4.60 10.74 -19.89
CA LEU A 124 5.14 9.74 -18.96
C LEU A 124 6.52 9.24 -19.41
N ASN A 125 6.71 9.04 -20.70
CA ASN A 125 7.96 8.55 -21.27
C ASN A 125 8.24 9.23 -22.62
N PRO A 126 8.84 10.42 -22.63
CA PRO A 126 9.18 11.15 -23.85
C PRO A 126 10.10 10.39 -24.80
N SER A 127 10.81 9.38 -24.31
CA SER A 127 11.74 8.58 -25.14
C SER A 127 11.00 7.59 -26.05
N GLY A 128 9.77 7.20 -25.72
CA GLY A 128 9.01 6.15 -26.39
C GLY A 128 9.68 4.76 -26.37
N LYS A 129 10.78 4.60 -25.62
CA LYS A 129 11.53 3.35 -25.48
C LYS A 129 11.08 2.58 -24.26
N VAL A 130 11.40 1.30 -24.20
CA VAL A 130 11.27 0.52 -22.97
C VAL A 130 12.21 1.12 -21.93
N VAL A 131 11.65 1.52 -20.79
CA VAL A 131 12.35 2.02 -19.60
C VAL A 131 11.99 1.13 -18.42
N LEU A 132 12.65 1.33 -17.30
CA LEU A 132 12.29 0.69 -16.04
C LEU A 132 11.36 1.62 -15.25
N TRP A 133 10.27 1.07 -14.74
CA TRP A 133 9.29 1.76 -13.92
C TRP A 133 9.33 1.24 -12.49
N ARG A 134 9.69 2.08 -11.54
CA ARG A 134 9.69 1.75 -10.12
C ARG A 134 8.38 2.16 -9.48
N CYS A 135 7.70 1.25 -8.82
CA CYS A 135 6.57 1.57 -7.95
C CYS A 135 7.07 2.34 -6.72
N ILE A 136 6.52 3.53 -6.48
CA ILE A 136 6.93 4.40 -5.38
C ILE A 136 6.55 3.81 -4.01
N ILE A 137 5.50 2.98 -3.96
CA ILE A 137 5.00 2.39 -2.71
C ILE A 137 5.82 1.17 -2.28
N CYS A 138 6.04 0.22 -3.17
CA CYS A 138 6.69 -1.04 -2.83
C CYS A 138 8.13 -1.17 -3.31
N GLY A 139 8.60 -0.25 -4.19
CA GLY A 139 9.95 -0.26 -4.74
C GLY A 139 10.18 -1.25 -5.87
N GLU A 140 9.19 -2.08 -6.23
CA GLU A 140 9.31 -3.04 -7.32
C GLU A 140 9.47 -2.37 -8.68
N VAL A 141 10.29 -2.98 -9.55
CA VAL A 141 10.70 -2.40 -10.84
C VAL A 141 10.21 -3.27 -11.99
N TYR A 142 9.57 -2.65 -12.98
CA TYR A 142 9.00 -3.32 -14.13
C TYR A 142 9.46 -2.67 -15.44
N PRO A 143 9.88 -3.46 -16.45
CA PRO A 143 10.20 -2.91 -17.76
C PRO A 143 8.94 -2.62 -18.57
N GLY A 144 8.91 -1.50 -19.28
CA GLY A 144 7.79 -1.16 -20.16
C GLY A 144 7.99 0.19 -20.87
N VAL A 145 7.23 0.42 -21.94
CA VAL A 145 7.11 1.76 -22.53
C VAL A 145 6.26 2.64 -21.63
N LEU A 146 5.27 2.03 -20.97
CA LEU A 146 4.41 2.65 -19.96
C LEU A 146 4.53 1.86 -18.65
N PRO A 147 4.21 2.48 -17.50
CA PRO A 147 4.12 1.75 -16.25
C PRO A 147 3.00 0.70 -16.30
N PRO A 148 3.04 -0.34 -15.48
CA PRO A 148 1.91 -1.25 -15.28
C PRO A 148 0.63 -0.47 -14.91
N GLU A 149 -0.53 -0.87 -15.43
CA GLU A 149 -1.81 -0.24 -15.05
C GLU A 149 -2.09 -0.35 -13.55
N VAL A 150 -1.70 -1.50 -12.98
CA VAL A 150 -1.76 -1.80 -11.55
C VAL A 150 -0.45 -2.47 -11.17
N CYS A 151 0.13 -2.07 -10.05
CA CYS A 151 1.34 -2.71 -9.55
C CYS A 151 1.08 -4.18 -9.21
N PRO A 152 1.76 -5.14 -9.87
CA PRO A 152 1.55 -6.56 -9.58
C PRO A 152 1.86 -6.96 -8.14
N ALA A 153 2.73 -6.21 -7.45
CA ALA A 153 3.14 -6.52 -6.08
C ALA A 153 2.20 -5.93 -5.02
N CYS A 154 1.82 -4.64 -5.15
CA CYS A 154 1.08 -3.94 -4.08
C CYS A 154 -0.29 -3.38 -4.49
N GLY A 155 -0.72 -3.57 -5.74
CA GLY A 155 -2.07 -3.23 -6.19
C GLY A 155 -2.32 -1.75 -6.51
N VAL A 156 -1.35 -0.85 -6.31
CA VAL A 156 -1.52 0.59 -6.60
C VAL A 156 -1.55 0.88 -8.10
N GLY A 157 -2.19 1.99 -8.50
CA GLY A 157 -2.34 2.39 -9.89
C GLY A 157 -1.05 2.89 -10.55
N SER A 158 -1.10 3.02 -11.87
CA SER A 158 0.03 3.45 -12.72
C SER A 158 0.58 4.84 -12.42
N ASP A 159 -0.20 5.70 -11.79
CA ASP A 159 0.18 7.05 -11.37
C ASP A 159 1.19 7.07 -10.21
N LEU A 160 1.38 5.92 -9.54
CA LEU A 160 2.36 5.73 -8.48
C LEU A 160 3.63 5.00 -8.96
N PHE A 161 4.01 5.23 -10.22
CA PHE A 161 5.27 4.78 -10.78
C PHE A 161 6.12 5.96 -11.24
N GLU A 162 7.43 5.80 -11.12
CA GLU A 162 8.43 6.74 -11.64
C GLU A 162 9.39 6.01 -12.57
N ILE A 163 9.99 6.72 -13.54
CA ILE A 163 11.07 6.16 -14.35
C ILE A 163 12.25 5.90 -13.43
N TYR A 164 12.76 4.68 -13.48
CA TYR A 164 13.90 4.22 -12.71
C TYR A 164 15.11 4.06 -13.63
N GLU A 165 16.18 4.76 -13.33
CA GLU A 165 17.46 4.57 -14.00
C GLU A 165 18.30 3.61 -13.17
N GLU A 166 18.77 2.53 -13.79
CA GLU A 166 19.71 1.62 -13.13
C GLU A 166 20.99 2.38 -12.79
N GLU A 167 21.45 2.19 -11.56
CA GLU A 167 22.70 2.77 -11.11
C GLU A 167 23.87 2.23 -11.95
N VAL A 168 24.63 3.12 -12.57
CA VAL A 168 25.89 2.76 -13.23
C VAL A 168 26.94 2.51 -12.14
N ILE A 169 27.21 1.24 -11.86
CA ILE A 169 28.15 0.83 -10.82
C ILE A 169 29.57 0.82 -11.41
N ASN A 170 30.33 1.86 -11.08
CA ASN A 170 31.74 1.98 -11.49
C ASN A 170 32.71 1.37 -10.48
N PHE A 171 32.27 1.19 -9.22
CA PHE A 171 33.08 0.59 -8.17
C PHE A 171 33.15 -0.91 -8.31
N LYS A 172 34.35 -1.48 -8.24
CA LYS A 172 34.59 -2.93 -8.22
C LYS A 172 35.67 -3.26 -7.20
N SER A 173 35.34 -4.16 -6.28
CA SER A 173 36.27 -4.75 -5.31
C SER A 173 36.59 -6.21 -5.71
N THR A 174 37.81 -6.64 -5.45
CA THR A 174 38.27 -8.01 -5.60
C THR A 174 38.77 -8.57 -4.27
N ALA A 175 38.47 -7.90 -3.15
CA ALA A 175 38.84 -8.35 -1.82
C ALA A 175 38.07 -9.64 -1.48
N ASP A 176 38.79 -10.65 -1.02
CA ASP A 176 38.22 -11.91 -0.53
C ASP A 176 37.77 -11.74 0.92
N GLU A 177 36.66 -11.03 1.10
CA GLU A 177 36.07 -10.71 2.40
C GLU A 177 34.83 -11.55 2.67
N LYS A 178 34.59 -11.82 3.95
CA LYS A 178 33.41 -12.55 4.45
C LYS A 178 32.36 -11.55 4.94
N PHE A 179 31.31 -11.40 4.18
CA PHE A 179 30.14 -10.61 4.56
C PHE A 179 29.11 -11.53 5.19
N VAL A 180 28.70 -11.23 6.42
CA VAL A 180 27.60 -11.93 7.06
C VAL A 180 26.45 -10.96 7.30
N ILE A 181 25.24 -11.38 6.91
CA ILE A 181 24.01 -10.61 7.04
C ILE A 181 23.04 -11.38 7.92
N VAL A 182 22.67 -10.83 9.06
CA VAL A 182 21.73 -11.46 9.99
C VAL A 182 20.33 -10.90 9.74
N GLY A 183 19.49 -11.69 9.09
CA GLY A 183 18.12 -11.36 8.72
C GLY A 183 17.70 -12.01 7.41
N GLY A 184 16.38 -12.15 7.23
CA GLY A 184 15.73 -12.72 6.03
C GLY A 184 14.69 -11.79 5.40
N GLY A 185 14.78 -10.48 5.64
CA GLY A 185 13.89 -9.49 5.08
C GLY A 185 14.45 -8.80 3.83
N VAL A 186 13.68 -7.86 3.26
CA VAL A 186 14.07 -7.12 2.06
C VAL A 186 15.38 -6.35 2.24
N ALA A 187 15.62 -5.75 3.40
CA ALA A 187 16.87 -5.05 3.68
C ALA A 187 18.10 -5.97 3.56
N ALA A 188 17.99 -7.21 4.06
CA ALA A 188 19.07 -8.20 3.98
C ALA A 188 19.36 -8.60 2.53
N VAL A 189 18.33 -8.87 1.73
CA VAL A 189 18.48 -9.24 0.31
C VAL A 189 19.08 -8.09 -0.48
N THR A 190 18.60 -6.87 -0.25
CA THR A 190 19.11 -5.69 -0.95
C THR A 190 20.57 -5.42 -0.60
N ALA A 191 20.95 -5.60 0.68
CA ALA A 191 22.35 -5.48 1.11
C ALA A 191 23.23 -6.55 0.44
N ALA A 192 22.79 -7.81 0.42
CA ALA A 192 23.52 -8.90 -0.24
C ALA A 192 23.73 -8.62 -1.74
N ASN A 193 22.69 -8.15 -2.44
CA ASN A 193 22.79 -7.78 -3.85
C ASN A 193 23.73 -6.58 -4.06
N ALA A 194 23.63 -5.54 -3.23
CA ALA A 194 24.48 -4.36 -3.32
C ALA A 194 25.98 -4.69 -3.15
N ILE A 195 26.30 -5.66 -2.29
CA ILE A 195 27.65 -6.20 -2.15
C ILE A 195 28.05 -6.99 -3.40
N ARG A 196 27.21 -7.94 -3.85
CA ARG A 196 27.52 -8.85 -4.96
C ARG A 196 27.79 -8.12 -6.26
N VAL A 197 27.00 -7.12 -6.61
CA VAL A 197 27.19 -6.35 -7.85
C VAL A 197 28.47 -5.51 -7.83
N ARG A 198 29.08 -5.30 -6.64
CA ARG A 198 30.33 -4.55 -6.43
C ARG A 198 31.54 -5.44 -6.16
N ASN A 199 31.31 -6.67 -5.67
CA ASN A 199 32.37 -7.63 -5.38
C ASN A 199 31.92 -9.06 -5.77
N GLU A 200 32.44 -9.52 -6.90
CA GLU A 200 32.09 -10.85 -7.46
C GLU A 200 32.73 -12.01 -6.70
N VAL A 201 33.84 -11.78 -5.98
CA VAL A 201 34.60 -12.84 -5.27
C VAL A 201 34.26 -12.95 -3.80
N ALA A 202 33.61 -11.94 -3.20
CA ALA A 202 33.26 -11.94 -1.78
C ALA A 202 32.42 -13.16 -1.37
N SER A 203 32.69 -13.69 -0.18
CA SER A 203 31.83 -14.68 0.46
C SER A 203 30.66 -13.96 1.14
N ILE A 204 29.41 -14.24 0.72
CA ILE A 204 28.20 -13.62 1.30
C ILE A 204 27.36 -14.72 1.94
N THR A 205 27.12 -14.60 3.26
CA THR A 205 26.24 -15.51 4.00
C THR A 205 25.08 -14.71 4.62
N MET A 206 23.86 -15.09 4.29
CA MET A 206 22.63 -14.60 4.93
C MET A 206 22.15 -15.64 5.94
N ILE A 207 21.89 -15.22 7.19
CA ILE A 207 21.42 -16.10 8.27
C ILE A 207 20.04 -15.65 8.70
N SER A 208 19.04 -16.51 8.53
CA SER A 208 17.64 -16.23 8.85
C SER A 208 17.06 -17.27 9.80
N ALA A 209 16.40 -16.80 10.85
CA ALA A 209 15.64 -17.67 11.75
C ALA A 209 14.32 -18.17 11.11
N GLU A 210 13.89 -17.60 9.99
CA GLU A 210 12.71 -18.05 9.26
C GLU A 210 13.01 -19.29 8.41
N SER A 211 11.96 -20.09 8.18
CA SER A 211 12.04 -21.30 7.35
C SER A 211 11.87 -21.05 5.86
N SER A 212 11.54 -19.81 5.48
CA SER A 212 11.26 -19.41 4.10
C SER A 212 12.36 -18.50 3.57
N TYR A 213 12.64 -18.60 2.26
CA TYR A 213 13.39 -17.57 1.57
C TYR A 213 12.70 -16.20 1.71
N PRO A 214 13.46 -15.09 1.59
CA PRO A 214 12.91 -13.75 1.70
C PRO A 214 11.71 -13.52 0.77
N TYR A 215 10.65 -12.92 1.30
CA TYR A 215 9.37 -12.76 0.61
C TYR A 215 8.79 -11.35 0.83
N TYR A 216 7.77 -11.01 0.03
CA TYR A 216 7.08 -9.73 0.07
C TYR A 216 6.13 -9.64 1.28
N ARG A 217 6.64 -9.11 2.41
CA ARG A 217 5.90 -9.03 3.68
C ARG A 217 4.62 -8.19 3.64
N PRO A 218 4.53 -7.10 2.86
CA PRO A 218 3.29 -6.35 2.79
C PRO A 218 2.08 -7.16 2.32
N ALA A 219 2.28 -8.26 1.60
CA ALA A 219 1.21 -9.16 1.15
C ALA A 219 0.88 -10.31 2.13
N LEU A 220 1.30 -10.21 3.42
CA LEU A 220 0.98 -11.26 4.41
C LEU A 220 -0.51 -11.41 4.67
N SER A 221 -1.29 -10.33 4.59
CA SER A 221 -2.75 -10.37 4.71
C SER A 221 -3.41 -11.22 3.63
N ASP A 222 -2.87 -11.23 2.40
CA ASP A 222 -3.37 -12.06 1.30
C ASP A 222 -3.29 -13.56 1.62
N LEU A 223 -2.22 -13.99 2.33
CA LEU A 223 -2.03 -15.39 2.72
C LEU A 223 -3.09 -15.88 3.73
N ILE A 224 -3.75 -14.98 4.44
CA ILE A 224 -4.85 -15.33 5.33
C ILE A 224 -6.05 -15.77 4.50
N VAL A 225 -6.27 -15.16 3.35
CA VAL A 225 -7.44 -15.39 2.51
C VAL A 225 -7.23 -16.51 1.50
N LYS A 226 -6.10 -16.47 0.78
CA LYS A 226 -5.84 -17.34 -0.40
C LYS A 226 -4.44 -17.95 -0.36
N ASP A 227 -4.23 -19.00 -1.15
CA ASP A 227 -2.89 -19.50 -1.43
C ASP A 227 -2.22 -18.58 -2.46
N VAL A 228 -1.02 -18.12 -2.14
CA VAL A 228 -0.18 -17.34 -3.05
C VAL A 228 0.99 -18.21 -3.48
N PRO A 229 1.20 -18.44 -4.78
CA PRO A 229 2.33 -19.23 -5.27
C PRO A 229 3.67 -18.64 -4.81
N ALA A 230 4.64 -19.49 -4.50
CA ALA A 230 5.95 -19.05 -4.02
C ALA A 230 6.65 -18.10 -5.02
N GLN A 231 6.43 -18.30 -6.32
CA GLN A 231 6.99 -17.45 -7.39
C GLN A 231 6.46 -16.01 -7.37
N GLU A 232 5.24 -15.82 -6.86
CA GLU A 232 4.60 -14.51 -6.74
C GLU A 232 4.86 -13.86 -5.37
N PHE A 233 5.25 -14.68 -4.38
CA PHE A 233 5.41 -14.23 -3.00
C PHE A 233 6.87 -14.00 -2.59
N ASN A 234 7.82 -14.80 -3.11
CA ASN A 234 9.24 -14.65 -2.81
C ASN A 234 9.82 -13.43 -3.54
N LEU A 235 10.75 -12.70 -2.90
CA LEU A 235 11.43 -11.55 -3.51
C LEU A 235 12.28 -11.96 -4.71
N ASN A 236 12.92 -13.12 -4.62
CA ASN A 236 13.67 -13.72 -5.70
C ASN A 236 13.37 -15.22 -5.75
N PRO A 237 13.44 -15.85 -6.91
CA PRO A 237 13.40 -17.30 -6.99
C PRO A 237 14.61 -17.93 -6.28
N GLU A 238 14.47 -19.13 -5.73
CA GLU A 238 15.51 -19.77 -4.90
C GLU A 238 16.86 -19.92 -5.65
N ASN A 239 16.82 -20.21 -6.96
CA ASN A 239 18.03 -20.32 -7.77
C ASN A 239 18.79 -19.00 -7.91
N TRP A 240 18.12 -17.84 -7.75
CA TRP A 240 18.78 -16.54 -7.82
C TRP A 240 19.90 -16.43 -6.77
N TYR A 241 19.67 -16.92 -5.53
CA TYR A 241 20.69 -16.90 -4.48
C TYR A 241 21.91 -17.73 -4.84
N THR A 242 21.69 -18.92 -5.41
CA THR A 242 22.79 -19.81 -5.85
C THR A 242 23.55 -19.21 -7.02
N GLU A 243 22.84 -18.67 -8.01
CA GLU A 243 23.44 -18.03 -9.20
C GLU A 243 24.26 -16.79 -8.84
N ASN A 244 23.86 -16.08 -7.79
CA ASN A 244 24.60 -14.93 -7.25
C ASN A 244 25.59 -15.31 -6.13
N HIS A 245 25.85 -16.59 -5.92
CA HIS A 245 26.77 -17.09 -4.90
C HIS A 245 26.51 -16.49 -3.50
N ILE A 246 25.23 -16.41 -3.10
CA ILE A 246 24.77 -15.99 -1.78
C ILE A 246 24.34 -17.24 -1.02
N ASN A 247 25.08 -17.57 0.06
CA ASN A 247 24.75 -18.68 0.93
C ASN A 247 23.63 -18.28 1.91
N VAL A 248 22.45 -18.88 1.79
CA VAL A 248 21.29 -18.60 2.65
C VAL A 248 21.11 -19.74 3.65
N GLN A 249 21.25 -19.44 4.94
CA GLN A 249 21.02 -20.37 6.04
C GLN A 249 19.65 -20.06 6.67
N LEU A 250 18.65 -20.84 6.29
CA LEU A 250 17.30 -20.77 6.86
C LEU A 250 17.20 -21.57 8.16
N ASN A 251 16.15 -21.33 8.97
CA ASN A 251 15.93 -21.96 10.27
C ASN A 251 17.16 -21.86 11.19
N THR A 252 17.93 -20.79 11.06
CA THR A 252 19.19 -20.60 11.76
C THR A 252 19.13 -19.31 12.57
N LYS A 253 19.18 -19.44 13.89
CA LYS A 253 19.11 -18.29 14.79
C LYS A 253 20.48 -17.96 15.34
N VAL A 254 20.86 -16.69 15.21
CA VAL A 254 22.05 -16.13 15.86
C VAL A 254 21.68 -15.78 17.31
N THR A 255 22.46 -16.23 18.25
CA THR A 255 22.22 -16.08 19.70
C THR A 255 23.21 -15.15 20.39
N ALA A 256 24.43 -14.98 19.84
CA ALA A 256 25.42 -14.06 20.37
C ALA A 256 26.32 -13.47 19.27
N LEU A 257 26.90 -12.31 19.57
CA LEU A 257 27.85 -11.59 18.74
C LEU A 257 29.07 -11.23 19.59
N ASN A 258 30.25 -11.70 19.18
CA ASN A 258 31.53 -11.28 19.72
C ASN A 258 32.20 -10.34 18.72
N VAL A 259 32.24 -9.04 19.04
CA VAL A 259 32.76 -8.00 18.16
C VAL A 259 34.27 -7.99 18.05
N ASP A 260 34.97 -8.38 19.13
CA ASP A 260 36.45 -8.39 19.18
C ASP A 260 37.01 -9.54 18.33
N GLU A 261 36.39 -10.71 18.40
CA GLU A 261 36.78 -11.90 17.63
C GLU A 261 36.13 -11.94 16.25
N LYS A 262 35.20 -11.04 15.96
CA LYS A 262 34.38 -11.01 14.73
C LYS A 262 33.67 -12.34 14.45
N VAL A 263 32.96 -12.85 15.45
CA VAL A 263 32.31 -14.17 15.41
C VAL A 263 30.85 -14.06 15.88
N LEU A 264 29.95 -14.70 15.15
CA LEU A 264 28.57 -14.97 15.57
C LEU A 264 28.48 -16.38 16.14
N THR A 265 27.66 -16.55 17.18
CA THR A 265 27.28 -17.86 17.70
C THR A 265 25.86 -18.19 17.31
N LEU A 266 25.64 -19.39 16.79
CA LEU A 266 24.33 -19.90 16.40
C LEU A 266 23.66 -20.65 17.55
N GLU A 267 22.36 -20.95 17.42
CA GLU A 267 21.57 -21.63 18.45
C GLU A 267 22.07 -23.05 18.73
N ASP A 268 22.65 -23.73 17.74
CA ASP A 268 23.25 -25.05 17.86
C ASP A 268 24.67 -25.04 18.48
N GLY A 269 25.18 -23.85 18.83
CA GLY A 269 26.52 -23.63 19.40
C GLY A 269 27.63 -23.52 18.35
N SER A 270 27.34 -23.68 17.07
CA SER A 270 28.32 -23.43 16.00
C SER A 270 28.61 -21.95 15.85
N THR A 271 29.70 -21.62 15.16
CA THR A 271 30.14 -20.23 15.00
C THR A 271 30.35 -19.85 13.54
N VAL A 272 30.09 -18.58 13.22
CA VAL A 272 30.32 -18.01 11.90
C VAL A 272 31.19 -16.76 12.03
N ALA A 273 32.38 -16.80 11.42
CA ALA A 273 33.28 -15.66 11.38
C ALA A 273 32.94 -14.72 10.25
N TYR A 274 33.15 -13.43 10.46
CA TYR A 274 32.90 -12.37 9.46
C TYR A 274 34.08 -11.37 9.41
N ASP A 275 34.24 -10.73 8.26
CA ASP A 275 35.06 -9.51 8.13
C ASP A 275 34.17 -8.26 8.26
N LYS A 276 32.97 -8.31 7.66
CA LYS A 276 31.93 -7.28 7.73
C LYS A 276 30.58 -7.92 8.13
N LEU A 277 29.86 -7.26 9.01
CA LEU A 277 28.56 -7.70 9.51
C LEU A 277 27.46 -6.70 9.22
N ILE A 278 26.31 -7.16 8.74
CA ILE A 278 25.10 -6.34 8.58
C ILE A 278 23.99 -6.94 9.45
N LEU A 279 23.51 -6.16 10.41
CA LEU A 279 22.37 -6.50 11.26
C LEU A 279 21.08 -6.01 10.58
N ALA A 280 20.32 -6.94 10.02
CA ALA A 280 19.01 -6.71 9.38
C ALA A 280 17.91 -7.53 10.07
N THR A 281 17.98 -7.58 11.41
CA THR A 281 17.15 -8.43 12.27
C THR A 281 15.69 -7.96 12.39
N GLY A 282 15.38 -6.77 11.86
CA GLY A 282 14.01 -6.24 11.78
C GLY A 282 13.37 -6.01 13.15
N THR A 283 12.07 -6.24 13.20
CA THR A 283 11.23 -6.03 14.39
C THR A 283 10.45 -7.30 14.74
N SER A 284 10.00 -7.37 15.99
CA SER A 284 9.01 -8.34 16.50
C SER A 284 7.73 -7.61 16.90
N ASN A 285 6.59 -8.28 16.81
CA ASN A 285 5.32 -7.73 17.27
C ASN A 285 5.37 -7.45 18.78
N PHE A 286 4.86 -6.30 19.16
CA PHE A 286 4.66 -5.99 20.56
C PHE A 286 3.36 -6.63 21.06
N ILE A 287 3.47 -7.52 22.01
CA ILE A 287 2.33 -8.08 22.71
C ILE A 287 2.20 -7.31 24.03
N PRO A 288 1.12 -6.54 24.22
CA PRO A 288 0.88 -5.85 25.50
C PRO A 288 0.77 -6.87 26.63
N PRO A 289 1.14 -6.51 27.86
CA PRO A 289 1.05 -7.40 29.03
C PRO A 289 -0.42 -7.54 29.50
N ILE A 290 -1.25 -8.09 28.63
CA ILE A 290 -2.66 -8.39 28.89
C ILE A 290 -2.75 -9.82 29.42
N PRO A 291 -3.39 -10.08 30.58
CA PRO A 291 -3.60 -11.44 31.05
C PRO A 291 -4.31 -12.32 30.00
N GLY A 292 -3.87 -13.54 29.83
CA GLY A 292 -4.47 -14.52 28.94
C GLY A 292 -3.92 -14.53 27.51
N THR A 293 -2.86 -13.78 27.19
CA THR A 293 -2.25 -13.71 25.84
C THR A 293 -1.56 -15.01 25.40
N GLU A 294 -1.38 -15.98 26.28
CA GLU A 294 -0.79 -17.29 26.00
C GLU A 294 -1.81 -18.36 25.59
N ALA A 295 -3.10 -18.04 25.54
CA ALA A 295 -4.14 -18.98 25.15
C ALA A 295 -4.09 -19.32 23.64
N GLU A 296 -4.51 -20.53 23.28
CA GLU A 296 -4.68 -20.91 21.88
C GLU A 296 -5.79 -20.07 21.21
N GLY A 297 -5.54 -19.64 19.98
CA GLY A 297 -6.46 -18.79 19.22
C GLY A 297 -6.09 -17.30 19.25
N ILE A 298 -4.91 -16.98 19.83
CA ILE A 298 -4.35 -15.64 19.83
C ILE A 298 -3.19 -15.58 18.84
N PHE A 299 -3.21 -14.59 18.00
CA PHE A 299 -2.26 -14.41 16.90
C PHE A 299 -1.71 -12.99 16.87
N SER A 300 -0.53 -12.85 16.31
CA SER A 300 0.03 -11.60 15.82
C SER A 300 0.73 -11.88 14.51
N ILE A 301 0.54 -11.03 13.49
CA ILE A 301 1.00 -11.30 12.14
C ILE A 301 2.31 -10.56 11.90
N LYS A 302 3.41 -11.30 11.73
CA LYS A 302 4.73 -10.77 11.35
C LYS A 302 5.40 -11.63 10.30
N TYR A 303 5.15 -12.94 10.33
CA TYR A 303 5.81 -13.94 9.50
C TYR A 303 4.77 -14.70 8.66
N LYS A 304 5.24 -15.29 7.56
CA LYS A 304 4.43 -16.19 6.71
C LYS A 304 3.77 -17.30 7.52
N THR A 305 4.48 -17.87 8.47
CA THR A 305 3.97 -18.92 9.38
C THR A 305 2.79 -18.44 10.21
N ASP A 306 2.81 -17.18 10.65
CA ASP A 306 1.72 -16.61 11.46
C ASP A 306 0.43 -16.47 10.64
N ALA A 307 0.55 -15.92 9.41
CA ALA A 307 -0.59 -15.76 8.49
C ALA A 307 -1.23 -17.12 8.15
N LEU A 308 -0.40 -18.13 7.85
CA LEU A 308 -0.88 -19.49 7.56
C LEU A 308 -1.49 -20.17 8.79
N ALA A 309 -0.91 -19.97 9.98
CA ALA A 309 -1.47 -20.50 11.23
C ALA A 309 -2.83 -19.86 11.55
N LEU A 310 -2.92 -18.53 11.43
CA LEU A 310 -4.19 -17.79 11.60
C LEU A 310 -5.25 -18.28 10.62
N ARG A 311 -4.92 -18.37 9.32
CA ARG A 311 -5.83 -18.89 8.28
C ARG A 311 -6.37 -20.29 8.62
N ASN A 312 -5.50 -21.18 9.05
CA ASN A 312 -5.90 -22.54 9.38
C ASN A 312 -6.77 -22.60 10.63
N TYR A 313 -6.44 -21.82 11.63
CA TYR A 313 -7.21 -21.78 12.88
C TYR A 313 -8.57 -21.10 12.71
N ALA A 314 -8.68 -20.07 11.88
CA ALA A 314 -9.92 -19.33 11.61
C ALA A 314 -11.00 -20.16 10.91
N LYS A 315 -10.62 -21.29 10.26
CA LYS A 315 -11.59 -22.17 9.59
C LYS A 315 -12.66 -22.68 10.55
N GLY A 316 -13.92 -22.36 10.26
CA GLY A 316 -15.07 -22.80 11.07
C GLY A 316 -15.27 -22.02 12.37
N LYS A 317 -14.48 -20.98 12.62
CA LYS A 317 -14.68 -20.02 13.69
C LYS A 317 -15.71 -18.96 13.27
N GLN A 318 -16.28 -18.24 14.24
CA GLN A 318 -17.37 -17.30 13.99
C GLN A 318 -17.00 -15.86 14.34
N ASN A 319 -16.27 -15.64 15.43
CA ASN A 319 -16.02 -14.31 15.96
C ASN A 319 -14.54 -14.05 16.11
N ALA A 320 -14.07 -12.95 15.54
CA ALA A 320 -12.70 -12.48 15.70
C ALA A 320 -12.65 -11.09 16.33
N VAL A 321 -11.73 -10.90 17.27
CA VAL A 321 -11.45 -9.61 17.88
C VAL A 321 -10.05 -9.18 17.46
N ILE A 322 -9.94 -7.97 16.90
CA ILE A 322 -8.68 -7.34 16.52
C ILE A 322 -8.33 -6.29 17.58
N ILE A 323 -7.19 -6.44 18.23
CA ILE A 323 -6.67 -5.48 19.21
C ILE A 323 -5.65 -4.59 18.52
N GLY A 324 -6.05 -3.38 18.18
CA GLY A 324 -5.30 -2.36 17.45
C GLY A 324 -5.94 -1.99 16.10
N GLY A 325 -6.36 -0.74 15.97
CA GLY A 325 -7.02 -0.15 14.79
C GLY A 325 -6.06 0.55 13.82
N GLY A 326 -4.79 0.14 13.78
CA GLY A 326 -3.82 0.59 12.77
C GLY A 326 -3.92 -0.18 11.46
N VAL A 327 -3.06 0.14 10.48
CA VAL A 327 -3.06 -0.45 9.12
C VAL A 327 -3.12 -1.98 9.16
N LEU A 328 -2.14 -2.63 9.80
CA LEU A 328 -2.07 -4.09 9.86
C LEU A 328 -3.26 -4.74 10.58
N GLY A 329 -3.82 -4.06 11.58
CA GLY A 329 -5.03 -4.53 12.25
C GLY A 329 -6.25 -4.47 11.35
N LEU A 330 -6.39 -3.41 10.56
CA LEU A 330 -7.49 -3.25 9.60
C LEU A 330 -7.35 -4.23 8.42
N GLU A 331 -6.15 -4.48 7.91
CA GLU A 331 -5.91 -5.50 6.90
C GLU A 331 -6.25 -6.91 7.41
N ALA A 332 -5.89 -7.23 8.66
CA ALA A 332 -6.26 -8.50 9.27
C ALA A 332 -7.78 -8.61 9.48
N ALA A 333 -8.45 -7.51 9.82
CA ALA A 333 -9.90 -7.46 9.96
C ALA A 333 -10.61 -7.73 8.64
N ASP A 334 -10.15 -7.12 7.54
CA ASP A 334 -10.67 -7.34 6.18
C ASP A 334 -10.50 -8.80 5.76
N ALA A 335 -9.28 -9.32 5.89
CA ALA A 335 -8.97 -10.72 5.54
C ALA A 335 -9.82 -11.73 6.32
N LEU A 336 -10.02 -11.53 7.63
CA LEU A 336 -10.85 -12.43 8.44
C LEU A 336 -12.35 -12.27 8.15
N GLN A 337 -12.82 -11.07 7.79
CA GLN A 337 -14.17 -10.85 7.31
C GLN A 337 -14.43 -11.59 6.00
N GLU A 338 -13.47 -11.58 5.07
CA GLU A 338 -13.55 -12.33 3.81
C GLU A 338 -13.64 -13.84 4.04
N LEU A 339 -13.01 -14.36 5.11
CA LEU A 339 -13.18 -15.74 5.56
C LEU A 339 -14.54 -16.01 6.24
N GLY A 340 -15.39 -14.98 6.42
CA GLY A 340 -16.75 -15.09 6.93
C GLY A 340 -16.90 -14.93 8.44
N LEU A 341 -15.89 -14.41 9.16
CA LEU A 341 -15.99 -14.16 10.59
C LEU A 341 -16.68 -12.81 10.86
N ASN A 342 -17.38 -12.72 11.98
CA ASN A 342 -17.85 -11.47 12.56
C ASN A 342 -16.65 -10.78 13.23
N ILE A 343 -16.41 -9.52 12.90
CA ILE A 343 -15.22 -8.79 13.33
C ILE A 343 -15.59 -7.70 14.34
N THR A 344 -14.81 -7.64 15.42
CA THR A 344 -14.78 -6.50 16.35
C THR A 344 -13.37 -5.93 16.38
N VAL A 345 -13.21 -4.64 16.14
CA VAL A 345 -11.93 -3.92 16.22
C VAL A 345 -11.92 -3.07 17.49
N LEU A 346 -10.90 -3.26 18.32
CA LEU A 346 -10.66 -2.53 19.57
C LEU A 346 -9.43 -1.64 19.43
N GLU A 347 -9.60 -0.33 19.62
CA GLU A 347 -8.52 0.64 19.57
C GLU A 347 -8.45 1.44 20.87
N VAL A 348 -7.26 1.54 21.45
CA VAL A 348 -7.03 2.27 22.70
C VAL A 348 -7.08 3.79 22.50
N ALA A 349 -6.68 4.26 21.33
CA ALA A 349 -6.83 5.66 20.96
C ALA A 349 -8.30 6.02 20.68
N ASP A 350 -8.57 7.31 20.63
CA ASP A 350 -9.92 7.87 20.38
C ASP A 350 -10.43 7.64 18.95
N ARG A 351 -9.56 7.18 18.03
CA ARG A 351 -9.88 6.95 16.62
C ARG A 351 -9.00 5.88 15.97
N LEU A 352 -9.43 5.38 14.82
CA LEU A 352 -8.64 4.47 13.99
C LEU A 352 -7.47 5.20 13.31
N MET A 353 -6.34 4.52 13.14
CA MET A 353 -5.12 5.04 12.51
C MET A 353 -4.69 6.42 13.07
N PRO A 354 -4.60 6.59 14.39
CA PRO A 354 -4.47 7.91 15.03
C PRO A 354 -3.18 8.66 14.70
N ARG A 355 -2.14 7.92 14.25
CA ARG A 355 -0.85 8.50 13.86
C ARG A 355 -0.85 9.06 12.43
N GLN A 356 -1.75 8.56 11.58
CA GLN A 356 -1.75 8.84 10.15
C GLN A 356 -2.94 9.69 9.72
N LEU A 357 -4.06 9.61 10.42
CA LEU A 357 -5.31 10.23 10.00
C LEU A 357 -5.84 11.22 11.05
N ASP A 358 -6.46 12.27 10.57
CA ASP A 358 -7.26 13.15 11.41
C ASP A 358 -8.61 12.52 11.80
N GLU A 359 -9.33 13.17 12.70
CA GLU A 359 -10.62 12.71 13.20
C GLU A 359 -11.65 12.55 12.09
N SER A 360 -11.71 13.51 11.16
CA SER A 360 -12.67 13.48 10.05
C SER A 360 -12.41 12.31 9.10
N THR A 361 -11.16 12.07 8.72
CA THR A 361 -10.77 10.97 7.83
C THR A 361 -10.92 9.61 8.52
N SER A 362 -10.56 9.50 9.80
CA SER A 362 -10.77 8.29 10.59
C SER A 362 -12.26 7.93 10.68
N SER A 363 -13.14 8.93 10.83
CA SER A 363 -14.59 8.74 10.84
C SER A 363 -15.12 8.15 9.55
N PHE A 364 -14.54 8.49 8.39
CA PHE A 364 -14.92 7.85 7.12
C PHE A 364 -14.61 6.35 7.11
N ILE A 365 -13.43 5.96 7.60
CA ILE A 365 -13.08 4.52 7.72
C ILE A 365 -14.06 3.84 8.67
N SER A 366 -14.34 4.43 9.82
CA SER A 366 -15.28 3.86 10.80
C SER A 366 -16.67 3.66 10.20
N ASN A 367 -17.15 4.59 9.37
CA ASN A 367 -18.44 4.44 8.68
C ASN A 367 -18.43 3.27 7.69
N ILE A 368 -17.35 3.08 6.91
CA ILE A 368 -17.22 1.93 6.00
C ILE A 368 -17.25 0.61 6.78
N LEU A 369 -16.54 0.54 7.89
CA LEU A 369 -16.54 -0.65 8.73
C LEU A 369 -17.95 -0.93 9.28
N ALA A 370 -18.67 0.11 9.70
CA ALA A 370 -20.05 -0.01 10.19
C ALA A 370 -21.02 -0.50 9.09
N GLU A 371 -20.89 0.01 7.85
CA GLU A 371 -21.68 -0.48 6.69
C GLU A 371 -21.43 -1.96 6.41
N ARG A 372 -20.21 -2.45 6.67
CA ARG A 372 -19.81 -3.84 6.58
C ARG A 372 -20.14 -4.66 7.83
N LYS A 373 -20.82 -4.06 8.81
CA LYS A 373 -21.20 -4.69 10.09
C LYS A 373 -20.00 -5.11 10.94
N ILE A 374 -18.87 -4.43 10.79
CA ILE A 374 -17.73 -4.56 11.69
C ILE A 374 -17.99 -3.67 12.90
N ASP A 375 -17.91 -4.23 14.08
CA ASP A 375 -18.02 -3.47 15.34
C ASP A 375 -16.69 -2.79 15.66
N VAL A 376 -16.68 -1.46 15.69
CA VAL A 376 -15.47 -0.67 15.97
C VAL A 376 -15.65 0.05 17.29
N ARG A 377 -14.70 -0.14 18.20
CA ARG A 377 -14.68 0.49 19.52
C ARG A 377 -13.35 1.18 19.75
N THR A 378 -13.39 2.49 19.82
CA THR A 378 -12.24 3.36 20.07
C THR A 378 -12.28 3.88 21.51
N GLY A 379 -11.12 4.31 22.04
CA GLY A 379 -11.00 4.75 23.42
C GLY A 379 -11.16 3.63 24.46
N VAL A 380 -10.99 2.36 24.04
CA VAL A 380 -11.21 1.20 24.90
C VAL A 380 -9.90 0.47 25.21
N GLN A 381 -9.76 0.04 26.45
CA GLN A 381 -8.60 -0.75 26.88
C GLN A 381 -9.02 -2.17 27.22
N VAL A 382 -8.35 -3.14 26.61
CA VAL A 382 -8.52 -4.56 26.93
C VAL A 382 -7.91 -4.85 28.29
N GLN A 383 -8.69 -5.44 29.19
CA GLN A 383 -8.27 -5.80 30.54
C GLN A 383 -7.71 -7.24 30.62
N GLU A 384 -8.34 -8.17 29.90
CA GLU A 384 -8.03 -9.58 29.95
C GLU A 384 -8.52 -10.29 28.67
N ILE A 385 -7.80 -11.30 28.21
CA ILE A 385 -8.27 -12.25 27.21
C ILE A 385 -8.74 -13.50 27.95
N ILE A 386 -10.03 -13.75 27.89
CA ILE A 386 -10.67 -14.88 28.57
C ILE A 386 -10.44 -16.15 27.76
N ASN A 387 -10.06 -17.21 28.46
CA ASN A 387 -9.96 -18.52 27.85
C ASN A 387 -10.82 -19.58 28.58
N SER A 388 -11.23 -20.59 27.84
CA SER A 388 -11.91 -21.77 28.36
C SER A 388 -11.14 -23.01 27.88
N ASN A 389 -10.66 -23.82 28.81
CA ASN A 389 -9.83 -24.99 28.53
C ASN A 389 -8.57 -24.69 27.68
N GLY A 390 -7.96 -23.52 27.89
CA GLY A 390 -6.76 -23.10 27.16
C GLY A 390 -7.00 -22.45 25.80
N GLN A 391 -8.24 -22.39 25.32
CA GLN A 391 -8.62 -21.72 24.08
C GLN A 391 -9.33 -20.40 24.37
N VAL A 392 -9.06 -19.38 23.55
CA VAL A 392 -9.72 -18.07 23.66
C VAL A 392 -11.23 -18.23 23.55
N SER A 393 -11.96 -17.52 24.42
CA SER A 393 -13.43 -17.51 24.43
C SER A 393 -14.02 -16.11 24.51
N GLY A 394 -13.22 -15.10 24.79
CA GLY A 394 -13.67 -13.73 24.84
C GLY A 394 -12.58 -12.72 25.18
N VAL A 395 -12.91 -11.45 25.03
CA VAL A 395 -12.07 -10.31 25.41
C VAL A 395 -12.85 -9.43 26.38
N LYS A 396 -12.28 -9.19 27.56
CA LYS A 396 -12.89 -8.40 28.63
C LYS A 396 -12.46 -6.93 28.52
N LEU A 397 -13.43 -6.07 28.48
CA LEU A 397 -13.31 -4.62 28.64
C LEU A 397 -13.75 -4.22 30.05
N ALA A 398 -13.81 -2.91 30.34
CA ALA A 398 -14.20 -2.40 31.65
C ALA A 398 -15.62 -2.83 32.04
N ASP A 399 -16.57 -2.72 31.12
CA ASP A 399 -18.00 -2.86 31.39
C ASP A 399 -18.65 -4.08 30.73
N GLU A 400 -17.90 -4.81 29.88
CA GLU A 400 -18.43 -5.94 29.12
C GLU A 400 -17.38 -6.96 28.72
N THR A 401 -17.86 -8.09 28.24
CA THR A 401 -17.04 -9.13 27.61
C THR A 401 -17.54 -9.39 26.20
N ILE A 402 -16.62 -9.34 25.24
CA ILE A 402 -16.88 -9.63 23.82
C ILE A 402 -16.52 -11.10 23.55
N ASN A 403 -17.42 -11.86 22.97
CA ASN A 403 -17.15 -13.24 22.58
C ASN A 403 -16.11 -13.25 21.44
N ALA A 404 -15.13 -14.13 21.54
CA ALA A 404 -14.07 -14.28 20.54
C ALA A 404 -13.64 -15.74 20.42
N ASP A 405 -13.59 -16.26 19.21
CA ASP A 405 -12.97 -17.55 18.87
C ASP A 405 -11.54 -17.36 18.39
N VAL A 406 -11.22 -16.14 17.92
CA VAL A 406 -9.91 -15.71 17.40
C VAL A 406 -9.61 -14.32 17.93
N VAL A 407 -8.39 -14.08 18.37
CA VAL A 407 -7.89 -12.75 18.71
C VAL A 407 -6.62 -12.46 17.91
N VAL A 408 -6.58 -11.31 17.23
CA VAL A 408 -5.38 -10.82 16.56
C VAL A 408 -4.88 -9.58 17.29
N ILE A 409 -3.62 -9.63 17.76
CA ILE A 409 -2.98 -8.51 18.44
C ILE A 409 -2.10 -7.76 17.43
N SER A 410 -2.45 -6.50 17.15
CA SER A 410 -1.76 -5.57 16.27
C SER A 410 -1.42 -4.27 16.99
N ALA A 411 -0.68 -4.36 18.09
CA ALA A 411 -0.38 -3.25 19.02
C ALA A 411 0.98 -2.58 18.75
N GLY A 412 1.52 -2.74 17.53
CA GLY A 412 2.79 -2.19 17.11
C GLY A 412 3.95 -3.18 17.18
N VAL A 413 5.17 -2.69 16.98
CA VAL A 413 6.39 -3.49 16.86
C VAL A 413 7.50 -2.97 17.76
N ARG A 414 8.53 -3.81 18.00
CA ARG A 414 9.77 -3.48 18.70
C ARG A 414 10.96 -3.96 17.89
N ALA A 415 11.98 -3.14 17.77
CA ALA A 415 13.22 -3.48 17.08
C ALA A 415 13.96 -4.64 17.79
N ASN A 416 14.48 -5.56 17.00
CA ASN A 416 15.23 -6.73 17.50
C ASN A 416 16.70 -6.37 17.79
N THR A 417 16.92 -5.57 18.82
CA THR A 417 18.24 -5.01 19.19
C THR A 417 19.09 -5.92 20.06
N GLN A 418 18.60 -7.09 20.47
CA GLN A 418 19.23 -7.94 21.51
C GLN A 418 20.69 -8.28 21.19
N LEU A 419 21.00 -8.66 19.94
CA LEU A 419 22.37 -8.95 19.52
C LEU A 419 23.29 -7.74 19.65
N ALA A 420 22.82 -6.57 19.23
CA ALA A 420 23.55 -5.33 19.32
C ALA A 420 23.78 -4.90 20.79
N THR A 421 22.72 -4.97 21.60
CA THR A 421 22.78 -4.60 23.02
C THR A 421 23.76 -5.50 23.80
N MET A 422 23.72 -6.83 23.57
CA MET A 422 24.66 -7.77 24.21
C MET A 422 26.10 -7.53 23.77
N ALA A 423 26.32 -7.01 22.56
CA ALA A 423 27.62 -6.69 22.01
C ALA A 423 28.08 -5.25 22.32
N ASN A 424 27.37 -4.52 23.18
CA ASN A 424 27.61 -3.12 23.51
C ASN A 424 27.61 -2.18 22.28
N ILE A 425 26.90 -2.51 21.22
CA ILE A 425 26.61 -1.61 20.11
C ILE A 425 25.51 -0.64 20.56
N GLU A 426 25.63 0.63 20.21
CA GLU A 426 24.69 1.66 20.63
C GLU A 426 23.26 1.36 20.13
N THR A 427 22.32 1.37 21.07
CA THR A 427 20.89 1.13 20.79
C THR A 427 20.02 2.10 21.56
N ASN A 428 18.91 2.52 20.96
CA ASN A 428 17.84 3.27 21.61
C ASN A 428 16.49 2.61 21.27
N HIS A 429 15.64 3.19 20.43
CA HIS A 429 14.45 2.49 19.89
C HIS A 429 14.82 1.45 18.84
N GLY A 430 15.98 1.59 18.20
CA GLY A 430 16.60 0.69 17.25
C GLY A 430 18.11 0.59 17.49
N ILE A 431 18.86 0.02 16.54
CA ILE A 431 20.32 0.09 16.49
C ILE A 431 20.69 1.44 15.88
N VAL A 432 21.40 2.27 16.66
CA VAL A 432 21.78 3.61 16.21
C VAL A 432 22.81 3.52 15.08
N VAL A 433 22.53 4.20 13.96
CA VAL A 433 23.40 4.24 12.80
C VAL A 433 23.62 5.67 12.29
N ASN A 434 24.73 5.88 11.58
CA ASN A 434 24.97 7.12 10.84
C ASN A 434 24.33 7.06 9.43
N ASN A 435 24.51 8.12 8.62
CA ASN A 435 24.00 8.19 7.25
C ASN A 435 24.60 7.14 6.29
N GLN A 436 25.68 6.47 6.67
CA GLN A 436 26.26 5.33 5.95
C GLN A 436 25.77 3.97 6.45
N MET A 437 24.77 3.95 7.30
CA MET A 437 24.25 2.77 8.00
C MET A 437 25.27 2.05 8.88
N GLN A 438 26.38 2.72 9.27
CA GLN A 438 27.35 2.19 10.20
C GLN A 438 26.86 2.34 11.65
N THR A 439 27.09 1.31 12.44
CA THR A 439 26.86 1.34 13.88
C THR A 439 27.99 2.03 14.63
N SER A 440 27.90 2.08 15.95
CA SER A 440 28.99 2.57 16.83
C SER A 440 30.26 1.69 16.81
N VAL A 441 30.19 0.50 16.21
CA VAL A 441 31.32 -0.45 16.10
C VAL A 441 31.74 -0.58 14.64
N ALA A 442 33.05 -0.44 14.39
CA ALA A 442 33.62 -0.56 13.06
C ALA A 442 33.29 -1.92 12.41
N ASP A 443 33.14 -1.92 11.09
CA ASP A 443 32.82 -3.11 10.28
C ASP A 443 31.43 -3.73 10.57
N ILE A 444 30.61 -3.07 11.38
CA ILE A 444 29.24 -3.50 11.68
C ILE A 444 28.24 -2.42 11.23
N TYR A 445 27.29 -2.83 10.41
CA TYR A 445 26.22 -2.01 9.86
C TYR A 445 24.87 -2.50 10.37
N ALA A 446 23.85 -1.65 10.34
CA ALA A 446 22.46 -2.07 10.56
C ALA A 446 21.53 -1.41 9.56
N CYS A 447 20.47 -2.12 9.13
CA CYS A 447 19.52 -1.63 8.14
C CYS A 447 18.13 -2.26 8.28
N GLY A 448 17.15 -1.59 7.71
CA GLY A 448 15.74 -1.95 7.79
C GLY A 448 15.12 -1.62 9.16
N ASP A 449 14.03 -2.26 9.50
CA ASP A 449 13.22 -1.93 10.70
C ASP A 449 13.99 -1.93 12.03
N VAL A 450 15.17 -2.58 12.08
CA VAL A 450 16.00 -2.61 13.30
C VAL A 450 16.84 -1.35 13.46
N ALA A 451 17.11 -0.63 12.36
CA ALA A 451 17.98 0.54 12.38
C ALA A 451 17.23 1.80 12.86
N GLU A 452 17.97 2.64 13.57
CA GLU A 452 17.54 3.97 13.99
C GLU A 452 18.51 5.02 13.46
N PHE A 453 18.03 5.84 12.55
CA PHE A 453 18.79 6.94 11.98
C PHE A 453 18.15 8.28 12.38
N GLU A 454 18.95 9.20 12.96
CA GLU A 454 18.47 10.50 13.46
C GLU A 454 17.28 10.40 14.44
N GLY A 455 17.27 9.35 15.27
CA GLY A 455 16.19 9.11 16.23
C GLY A 455 14.92 8.50 15.63
N ILE A 456 14.93 8.14 14.34
CA ILE A 456 13.77 7.62 13.61
C ILE A 456 14.00 6.16 13.20
N SER A 457 13.06 5.27 13.55
CA SER A 457 12.93 3.93 13.00
C SER A 457 11.67 3.91 12.12
N THR A 458 11.83 3.80 10.81
CA THR A 458 10.74 4.01 9.85
C THR A 458 9.72 2.88 9.83
N ASN A 459 10.17 1.63 10.01
CA ASN A 459 9.35 0.41 9.95
C ASN A 459 8.50 0.31 8.67
N LEU A 460 9.08 0.73 7.54
CA LEU A 460 8.45 0.77 6.23
C LEU A 460 9.29 0.01 5.21
N TRP A 461 8.62 -0.51 4.18
CA TRP A 461 9.23 -1.38 3.17
C TRP A 461 10.26 -0.65 2.29
N ALA A 462 9.91 0.51 1.72
CA ALA A 462 10.79 1.25 0.82
C ALA A 462 12.06 1.78 1.53
N PRO A 463 11.99 2.40 2.72
CA PRO A 463 13.19 2.74 3.49
C PRO A 463 14.07 1.54 3.84
N ALA A 464 13.49 0.37 4.09
CA ALA A 464 14.27 -0.83 4.36
C ALA A 464 15.10 -1.27 3.15
N ILE A 465 14.57 -1.11 1.93
CA ILE A 465 15.31 -1.32 0.68
C ILE A 465 16.47 -0.30 0.57
N ASP A 466 16.18 0.99 0.73
CA ASP A 466 17.18 2.05 0.60
C ASP A 466 18.31 1.88 1.65
N GLN A 467 17.96 1.61 2.91
CA GLN A 467 18.93 1.35 3.98
C GLN A 467 19.77 0.09 3.71
N GLY A 468 19.14 -1.01 3.25
CA GLY A 468 19.84 -2.23 2.88
C GLY A 468 20.85 -1.99 1.76
N LYS A 469 20.47 -1.22 0.74
CA LYS A 469 21.35 -0.83 -0.36
C LYS A 469 22.55 -0.02 0.16
N VAL A 470 22.30 1.01 0.97
CA VAL A 470 23.36 1.87 1.54
C VAL A 470 24.29 1.06 2.45
N ALA A 471 23.76 0.19 3.30
CA ALA A 471 24.58 -0.68 4.16
C ALA A 471 25.50 -1.60 3.35
N GLY A 472 24.97 -2.25 2.30
CA GLY A 472 25.75 -3.12 1.43
C GLY A 472 26.83 -2.38 0.64
N ILE A 473 26.52 -1.19 0.12
CA ILE A 473 27.46 -0.32 -0.60
C ILE A 473 28.64 0.07 0.30
N ASN A 474 28.36 0.55 1.50
CA ASN A 474 29.41 0.99 2.42
C ASN A 474 30.20 -0.20 3.01
N ALA A 475 29.54 -1.32 3.26
CA ALA A 475 30.22 -2.53 3.75
C ALA A 475 31.27 -3.05 2.76
N VAL A 476 31.05 -2.95 1.45
CA VAL A 476 32.01 -3.40 0.43
C VAL A 476 33.11 -2.37 0.14
N GLY A 477 33.07 -1.20 0.80
CA GLY A 477 34.07 -0.14 0.67
C GLY A 477 33.79 0.90 -0.40
N ASP A 478 32.62 0.87 -1.05
CA ASP A 478 32.09 1.96 -1.88
C ASP A 478 31.44 3.02 -0.98
N HIS A 479 30.83 4.05 -1.53
CA HIS A 479 30.26 5.16 -0.76
C HIS A 479 28.82 5.45 -1.15
N ALA A 480 27.93 5.45 -0.17
CA ALA A 480 26.54 5.90 -0.29
C ALA A 480 26.03 6.48 1.03
N GLU A 481 25.08 7.39 0.94
CA GLU A 481 24.44 8.01 2.10
C GLU A 481 22.93 7.80 2.06
N PHE A 482 22.37 7.48 3.22
CA PHE A 482 20.94 7.46 3.45
C PHE A 482 20.47 8.82 3.97
N SER A 483 19.30 9.22 3.55
CA SER A 483 18.59 10.37 4.12
C SER A 483 17.14 9.99 4.37
N ASN A 484 16.60 10.44 5.49
CA ASN A 484 15.18 10.29 5.76
C ASN A 484 14.36 11.03 4.70
N LYS A 485 13.43 10.31 4.09
CA LYS A 485 12.41 10.88 3.20
C LYS A 485 11.06 10.75 3.85
N VAL A 486 10.17 11.67 3.54
CA VAL A 486 8.77 11.50 3.91
C VAL A 486 8.19 10.39 3.03
N GLU A 487 7.72 9.34 3.67
CA GLU A 487 7.20 8.17 2.98
C GLU A 487 5.67 8.17 2.98
N PRO A 488 5.04 7.70 1.90
CA PRO A 488 3.61 7.61 1.83
C PRO A 488 3.08 6.44 2.67
N LEU A 489 1.86 6.59 3.16
CA LEU A 489 1.04 5.51 3.67
C LEU A 489 0.01 5.13 2.64
N SER A 490 -0.14 3.84 2.36
CA SER A 490 -1.22 3.29 1.57
C SER A 490 -1.94 2.21 2.38
N LEU A 491 -3.27 2.26 2.41
CA LEU A 491 -4.13 1.20 2.94
C LEU A 491 -5.11 0.79 1.84
N ILE A 492 -5.13 -0.49 1.49
CA ILE A 492 -6.09 -1.09 0.58
C ILE A 492 -6.83 -2.16 1.36
N ALA A 493 -8.01 -1.85 1.84
CA ALA A 493 -8.86 -2.76 2.60
C ALA A 493 -10.33 -2.36 2.45
N PHE A 494 -11.25 -3.30 2.64
CA PHE A 494 -12.68 -3.05 2.63
C PHE A 494 -13.20 -2.43 1.31
N ASP A 495 -12.67 -2.83 0.15
CA ASP A 495 -12.90 -2.22 -1.18
C ASP A 495 -12.65 -0.70 -1.19
N THR A 496 -11.73 -0.24 -0.38
CA THR A 496 -11.40 1.17 -0.20
C THR A 496 -9.90 1.37 -0.25
N GLU A 497 -9.51 2.49 -0.85
CA GLU A 497 -8.12 2.92 -0.94
C GLU A 497 -7.94 4.20 -0.12
N VAL A 498 -6.90 4.24 0.71
CA VAL A 498 -6.47 5.44 1.44
C VAL A 498 -5.01 5.69 1.14
N PHE A 499 -4.68 6.88 0.71
CA PHE A 499 -3.31 7.33 0.53
C PHE A 499 -3.08 8.57 1.38
N ALA A 500 -2.07 8.54 2.22
CA ALA A 500 -1.66 9.71 3.01
C ALA A 500 -0.18 9.97 2.83
N MET A 501 0.20 11.24 2.82
CA MET A 501 1.57 11.68 2.64
C MET A 501 1.87 12.85 3.56
N GLY A 502 3.03 12.83 4.20
CA GLY A 502 3.45 13.88 5.13
C GLY A 502 3.17 13.53 6.59
N THR A 503 3.40 14.50 7.47
CA THR A 503 3.10 14.38 8.91
C THR A 503 1.83 15.13 9.23
N TYR A 504 0.80 14.42 9.70
CA TYR A 504 -0.44 15.06 10.13
C TYR A 504 -0.16 16.01 11.30
N PRO A 505 -0.55 17.30 11.19
CA PRO A 505 -0.37 18.25 12.26
C PRO A 505 -1.32 17.96 13.42
N THR A 506 -0.76 17.70 14.60
CA THR A 506 -1.53 17.42 15.82
C THR A 506 -1.75 18.65 16.70
N GLU A 507 -0.98 19.72 16.45
CA GLU A 507 -0.99 20.97 17.23
C GLU A 507 -1.09 22.17 16.28
N ASN A 508 -1.63 23.27 16.80
CA ASN A 508 -1.73 24.57 16.12
C ASN A 508 -2.36 24.46 14.71
N ILE A 509 -3.42 23.67 14.57
CA ILE A 509 -4.10 23.42 13.26
C ILE A 509 -4.57 24.73 12.62
N GLU A 510 -4.82 25.77 13.41
CA GLU A 510 -5.18 27.11 12.95
C GLU A 510 -4.07 27.84 12.15
N GLU A 511 -2.83 27.39 12.26
CA GLU A 511 -1.72 27.93 11.44
C GLU A 511 -1.69 27.36 10.01
N TYR A 512 -2.54 26.36 9.72
CA TYR A 512 -2.54 25.67 8.44
C TYR A 512 -3.70 26.14 7.57
N GLN A 513 -3.40 26.42 6.31
CA GLN A 513 -4.43 26.53 5.29
C GLN A 513 -4.87 25.12 4.88
N ILE A 514 -6.17 24.84 4.97
CA ILE A 514 -6.71 23.51 4.69
C ILE A 514 -7.52 23.56 3.40
N LEU A 515 -7.16 22.70 2.42
CA LEU A 515 -8.00 22.38 1.28
C LEU A 515 -8.79 21.12 1.61
N LEU A 516 -10.11 21.22 1.56
CA LEU A 516 -11.03 20.10 1.75
C LEU A 516 -11.91 20.00 0.50
N ASP A 517 -11.82 18.86 -0.17
CA ASP A 517 -12.70 18.49 -1.27
C ASP A 517 -13.35 17.14 -0.93
N SER A 518 -14.65 17.12 -0.82
CA SER A 518 -15.39 15.94 -0.43
C SER A 518 -16.66 15.79 -1.26
N ASN A 519 -16.91 14.58 -1.73
CA ASN A 519 -18.13 14.22 -2.40
C ASN A 519 -18.89 13.19 -1.57
N ALA A 520 -19.91 13.65 -0.84
CA ALA A 520 -20.70 12.80 0.04
C ALA A 520 -21.44 11.66 -0.69
N LYS A 521 -21.70 11.79 -2.00
CA LYS A 521 -22.39 10.75 -2.78
C LYS A 521 -21.48 9.60 -3.20
N THR A 522 -20.23 9.91 -3.55
CA THR A 522 -19.24 8.92 -3.98
C THR A 522 -18.35 8.48 -2.82
N GLY A 523 -18.35 9.25 -1.73
CA GLY A 523 -17.48 9.03 -0.58
C GLY A 523 -16.01 9.37 -0.87
N HIS A 524 -15.71 10.06 -1.99
CA HIS A 524 -14.37 10.57 -2.26
C HIS A 524 -14.07 11.73 -1.33
N PHE A 525 -12.84 11.75 -0.85
CA PHE A 525 -12.39 12.75 0.10
C PHE A 525 -10.92 13.06 -0.14
N LYS A 526 -10.60 14.36 -0.20
CA LYS A 526 -9.24 14.88 -0.30
C LYS A 526 -9.08 15.96 0.74
N LYS A 527 -8.06 15.86 1.57
CA LYS A 527 -7.77 16.87 2.58
C LYS A 527 -6.27 17.13 2.63
N LEU A 528 -5.90 18.37 2.40
CA LEU A 528 -4.51 18.80 2.32
C LEU A 528 -4.27 19.95 3.28
N TYR A 529 -3.08 19.96 3.89
CA TYR A 529 -2.66 20.94 4.87
C TYR A 529 -1.42 21.67 4.37
N PHE A 530 -1.51 22.99 4.30
CA PHE A 530 -0.42 23.86 3.89
C PHE A 530 0.02 24.71 5.07
N LYS A 531 1.32 24.79 5.30
CA LYS A 531 1.94 25.68 6.28
C LYS A 531 2.89 26.62 5.56
N GLU A 532 2.74 27.94 5.78
CA GLU A 532 3.53 28.96 5.07
C GLU A 532 3.49 28.81 3.54
N ASP A 533 2.32 28.42 3.01
CA ASP A 533 2.02 28.12 1.59
C ASP A 533 2.64 26.81 1.05
N GLU A 534 3.36 26.03 1.86
CA GLU A 534 3.96 24.75 1.47
C GLU A 534 3.06 23.56 1.86
N LEU A 535 2.87 22.60 0.96
CA LEU A 535 2.14 21.36 1.26
C LEU A 535 2.95 20.49 2.23
N VAL A 536 2.40 20.25 3.43
CA VAL A 536 3.07 19.47 4.48
C VAL A 536 2.41 18.13 4.77
N TYR A 537 1.11 18.01 4.50
CA TYR A 537 0.36 16.77 4.68
C TYR A 537 -0.84 16.73 3.74
N GLY A 538 -1.18 15.53 3.27
CA GLY A 538 -2.39 15.31 2.50
C GLY A 538 -2.89 13.88 2.63
N VAL A 539 -4.21 13.72 2.51
CA VAL A 539 -4.88 12.42 2.45
C VAL A 539 -5.90 12.38 1.31
N LEU A 540 -5.86 11.28 0.58
CA LEU A 540 -6.85 10.92 -0.45
C LEU A 540 -7.58 9.66 0.00
N PHE A 541 -8.88 9.62 -0.24
CA PHE A 541 -9.72 8.54 0.19
C PHE A 541 -10.66 8.10 -0.96
N LYS A 542 -10.71 6.80 -1.25
CA LYS A 542 -11.40 6.13 -2.37
C LYS A 542 -10.87 6.45 -3.76
N ASP A 543 -10.54 7.69 -4.06
CA ASP A 543 -9.90 8.10 -5.29
C ASP A 543 -8.48 8.57 -4.98
N ILE A 544 -7.51 7.70 -5.19
CA ILE A 544 -6.09 7.97 -4.99
C ILE A 544 -5.37 8.33 -6.30
N SER A 545 -6.10 8.58 -7.40
CA SER A 545 -5.53 8.86 -8.73
C SER A 545 -4.61 10.09 -8.78
N LYS A 546 -4.61 10.91 -7.73
CA LYS A 546 -3.73 12.08 -7.59
C LYS A 546 -2.67 11.89 -6.49
N ALA A 547 -2.40 10.65 -6.08
CA ALA A 547 -1.40 10.36 -5.06
C ALA A 547 0.00 10.86 -5.43
N SER A 548 0.38 10.81 -6.71
CA SER A 548 1.64 11.37 -7.21
C SER A 548 1.75 12.89 -7.01
N VAL A 549 0.63 13.61 -7.08
CA VAL A 549 0.60 15.06 -6.81
C VAL A 549 0.89 15.33 -5.34
N LEU A 550 0.29 14.55 -4.43
CA LEU A 550 0.56 14.68 -3.00
C LEU A 550 2.02 14.33 -2.67
N LEU A 551 2.50 13.21 -3.22
CA LEU A 551 3.85 12.74 -2.98
C LEU A 551 4.88 13.78 -3.42
N THR A 552 4.74 14.30 -4.64
CA THR A 552 5.65 15.31 -5.18
C THR A 552 5.51 16.63 -4.43
N GLY A 553 4.27 17.04 -4.17
CA GLY A 553 3.96 18.29 -3.48
C GLY A 553 4.54 18.35 -2.07
N VAL A 554 4.40 17.28 -1.27
CA VAL A 554 4.96 17.22 0.09
C VAL A 554 6.49 17.14 0.05
N ARG A 555 7.07 16.38 -0.88
CA ARG A 555 8.54 16.25 -0.98
C ARG A 555 9.22 17.54 -1.42
N ASN A 556 8.56 18.32 -2.27
CA ASN A 556 9.11 19.56 -2.80
C ASN A 556 8.70 20.82 -2.02
N GLY A 557 7.71 20.73 -1.12
CA GLY A 557 7.07 21.88 -0.52
C GLY A 557 6.30 22.74 -1.55
N ASP A 558 5.59 22.07 -2.49
CA ASP A 558 4.84 22.79 -3.54
C ASP A 558 3.80 23.72 -2.90
N ASP A 559 3.64 24.92 -3.46
CA ASP A 559 2.68 25.92 -3.00
C ASP A 559 1.22 25.52 -3.31
N TYR A 560 0.28 26.18 -2.64
CA TYR A 560 -1.16 25.92 -2.77
C TYR A 560 -1.64 26.00 -4.23
N ALA A 561 -1.24 27.04 -4.98
CA ALA A 561 -1.68 27.23 -6.34
C ALA A 561 -1.16 26.15 -7.29
N THR A 562 0.09 25.74 -7.11
CA THR A 562 0.73 24.65 -7.86
C THR A 562 0.02 23.33 -7.60
N VAL A 563 -0.22 22.97 -6.33
CA VAL A 563 -0.90 21.73 -5.95
C VAL A 563 -2.33 21.69 -6.49
N VAL A 564 -3.11 22.76 -6.28
CA VAL A 564 -4.49 22.85 -6.77
C VAL A 564 -4.54 22.71 -8.29
N SER A 565 -3.63 23.37 -9.02
CA SER A 565 -3.60 23.28 -10.48
C SER A 565 -3.33 21.85 -10.98
N LYS A 566 -2.55 21.06 -10.25
CA LYS A 566 -2.25 19.65 -10.57
C LYS A 566 -3.36 18.69 -10.17
N LEU A 567 -4.03 18.97 -9.04
CA LEU A 567 -5.12 18.13 -8.52
C LEU A 567 -6.38 18.14 -9.40
N TYR A 568 -6.67 19.27 -10.03
CA TYR A 568 -7.91 19.48 -10.79
C TYR A 568 -7.68 19.59 -12.32
N ARG A 569 -6.51 19.22 -12.79
CA ARG A 569 -6.23 18.97 -14.21
C ARG A 569 -6.53 17.52 -14.52
#